data_7ba6e06a35658a34a80cf357e8b4508f
#
_entry.id   7ba6e06a35658a34a80cf357e8b4508f
#
_cell.length_a   1.000
_cell.length_b   1.000
_cell.length_c   1.000
_cell.angle_alpha   90.00
_cell.angle_beta   90.00
_cell.angle_gamma   90.00
#
_symmetry.space_group_name_H-M   'P 1'
#
loop_
_entity.id
_entity.type
_entity.pdbx_description
1 polymer ?
#
loop_
_entity_poly.entity_id
_entity_poly.type
_entity_poly.pdbx_seq_one_letter_code
_entity_poly.pdbx_strand_id
1 'polypeptide(L)'
;MSNEPTTLGHHWIVDLHGCPAGLLDDHDLIRERLKETTERYGLSLLKIVSNQFEPQGVTAVGLLVESHLSIHTWPEHGYAAVDIFTCGSDQNLQAACQFIANSLQANESTVLQLQRGVLTTDGPRKITANQITLDELSS
;
A
#
# COMPACT_ATOMS: atom_id res chain seq x y z
N MET A 1 17.70 11.18 -25.95
CA MET A 1 16.85 11.69 -24.88
C MET A 1 15.44 11.15 -25.02
N SER A 2 14.91 10.62 -23.97
CA SER A 2 13.53 10.15 -23.95
C SER A 2 12.58 11.34 -23.94
N ASN A 3 11.55 11.29 -24.78
CA ASN A 3 10.46 12.27 -24.75
C ASN A 3 9.31 11.82 -23.83
N GLU A 4 9.53 10.74 -23.10
CA GLU A 4 8.50 10.23 -22.20
C GLU A 4 8.31 11.16 -21.01
N PRO A 5 7.05 11.32 -20.57
CA PRO A 5 6.76 12.11 -19.37
C PRO A 5 7.43 11.52 -18.14
N THR A 6 7.90 12.37 -17.25
CA THR A 6 8.43 11.95 -15.96
C THR A 6 7.31 11.95 -14.93
N THR A 7 7.10 10.82 -14.28
CA THR A 7 6.12 10.70 -13.19
C THR A 7 6.83 10.95 -11.87
N LEU A 8 6.35 11.93 -11.09
CA LEU A 8 6.95 12.27 -9.82
C LEU A 8 6.60 11.28 -8.71
N GLY A 9 5.40 10.73 -8.73
CA GLY A 9 4.97 9.79 -7.72
C GLY A 9 4.08 8.69 -8.27
N HIS A 10 4.24 7.51 -7.69
CA HIS A 10 3.38 6.35 -7.97
C HIS A 10 2.61 6.03 -6.69
N HIS A 11 1.29 6.01 -6.77
CA HIS A 11 0.43 5.79 -5.61
C HIS A 11 -0.42 4.55 -5.84
N TRP A 12 -0.18 3.53 -5.03
CA TRP A 12 -0.94 2.28 -5.07
C TRP A 12 -1.94 2.31 -3.94
N ILE A 13 -3.21 2.18 -4.27
CA ILE A 13 -4.32 2.17 -3.31
C ILE A 13 -4.92 0.79 -3.34
N VAL A 14 -5.03 0.17 -2.16
CA VAL A 14 -5.46 -1.22 -2.03
C VAL A 14 -6.56 -1.32 -1.00
N ASP A 15 -7.71 -1.85 -1.40
CA ASP A 15 -8.77 -2.24 -0.48
C ASP A 15 -8.78 -3.77 -0.38
N LEU A 16 -8.70 -4.28 0.84
CA LEU A 16 -8.71 -5.71 1.14
C LEU A 16 -9.99 -6.07 1.88
N HIS A 17 -10.66 -7.12 1.43
CA HIS A 17 -11.92 -7.59 2.03
C HIS A 17 -11.80 -9.05 2.44
N GLY A 18 -12.59 -9.45 3.42
CA GLY A 18 -12.64 -10.82 3.88
C GLY A 18 -11.41 -11.24 4.67
N CYS A 19 -10.72 -10.27 5.27
CA CYS A 19 -9.57 -10.57 6.14
C CYS A 19 -10.06 -11.06 7.49
N PRO A 20 -9.42 -12.07 8.10
CA PRO A 20 -9.79 -12.51 9.45
C PRO A 20 -9.64 -11.38 10.47
N ALA A 21 -10.67 -11.20 11.29
CA ALA A 21 -10.71 -10.12 12.29
C ALA A 21 -9.52 -10.17 13.25
N GLY A 22 -9.11 -11.37 13.65
CA GLY A 22 -8.00 -11.55 14.57
C GLY A 22 -6.66 -11.05 14.04
N LEU A 23 -6.44 -11.18 12.73
CA LEU A 23 -5.23 -10.64 12.11
C LEU A 23 -5.29 -9.12 12.04
N LEU A 24 -6.46 -8.57 11.70
CA LEU A 24 -6.63 -7.13 11.53
C LEU A 24 -6.55 -6.37 12.85
N ASP A 25 -6.85 -7.03 13.97
CA ASP A 25 -6.81 -6.42 15.29
C ASP A 25 -5.48 -6.67 16.03
N ASP A 26 -4.54 -7.34 15.38
CA ASP A 26 -3.25 -7.65 15.97
C ASP A 26 -2.25 -6.53 15.64
N HIS A 27 -2.11 -5.62 16.58
CA HIS A 27 -1.24 -4.43 16.42
C HIS A 27 0.20 -4.80 16.06
N ASP A 28 0.78 -5.77 16.77
CA ASP A 28 2.16 -6.17 16.52
C ASP A 28 2.31 -6.84 15.16
N LEU A 29 1.34 -7.65 14.78
CA LEU A 29 1.34 -8.30 13.47
C LEU A 29 1.28 -7.27 12.34
N ILE A 30 0.39 -6.29 12.46
CA ILE A 30 0.26 -5.25 11.41
C ILE A 30 1.57 -4.49 11.25
N ARG A 31 2.21 -4.10 12.37
CA ARG A 31 3.51 -3.43 12.30
C ARG A 31 4.57 -4.33 11.65
N GLU A 32 4.59 -5.60 12.01
CA GLU A 32 5.56 -6.54 11.46
C GLU A 32 5.36 -6.75 9.97
N ARG A 33 4.12 -6.87 9.51
CA ARG A 33 3.84 -7.03 8.08
C ARG A 33 4.21 -5.79 7.27
N LEU A 34 4.02 -4.61 7.85
CA LEU A 34 4.48 -3.37 7.22
C LEU A 34 6.01 -3.40 7.06
N LYS A 35 6.71 -3.74 8.12
CA LYS A 35 8.17 -3.80 8.13
C LYS A 35 8.70 -4.84 7.13
N GLU A 36 8.13 -6.05 7.12
CA GLU A 36 8.52 -7.09 6.17
C GLU A 36 8.32 -6.65 4.73
N THR A 37 7.21 -5.95 4.45
CA THR A 37 6.93 -5.46 3.11
C THR A 37 8.03 -4.52 2.64
N THR A 38 8.46 -3.60 3.50
CA THR A 38 9.53 -2.67 3.14
C THR A 38 10.85 -3.41 2.90
N GLU A 39 11.17 -4.37 3.74
CA GLU A 39 12.43 -5.13 3.61
C GLU A 39 12.44 -5.97 2.34
N ARG A 40 11.33 -6.65 2.02
CA ARG A 40 11.26 -7.55 0.87
C ARG A 40 11.32 -6.83 -0.46
N TYR A 41 10.75 -5.64 -0.54
CA TYR A 41 10.56 -4.95 -1.82
C TYR A 41 11.43 -3.72 -1.98
N GLY A 42 12.49 -3.63 -1.17
CA GLY A 42 13.52 -2.63 -1.35
C GLY A 42 13.08 -1.21 -1.00
N LEU A 43 12.12 -1.07 -0.10
CA LEU A 43 11.70 0.23 0.41
C LEU A 43 12.50 0.56 1.65
N SER A 44 12.88 1.82 1.80
CA SER A 44 13.79 2.25 2.88
C SER A 44 12.98 2.85 4.02
N LEU A 45 12.66 2.02 5.02
CA LEU A 45 11.84 2.43 6.15
C LEU A 45 12.65 3.32 7.10
N LEU A 46 12.14 4.53 7.36
CA LEU A 46 12.73 5.47 8.30
C LEU A 46 12.09 5.36 9.68
N LYS A 47 10.77 5.21 9.74
CA LYS A 47 10.04 5.23 10.99
C LYS A 47 8.67 4.58 10.82
N ILE A 48 8.20 3.86 11.85
CA ILE A 48 6.83 3.36 11.93
C ILE A 48 6.12 4.08 13.07
N VAL A 49 4.92 4.57 12.80
CA VAL A 49 4.01 5.11 13.80
C VAL A 49 2.74 4.29 13.74
N SER A 50 2.20 3.89 14.87
CA SER A 50 1.00 3.08 14.88
C SER A 50 0.15 3.35 16.10
N ASN A 51 -1.13 2.96 16.00
CA ASN A 51 -2.09 3.12 17.09
C ASN A 51 -3.07 1.94 17.07
N GLN A 52 -3.30 1.38 18.26
CA GLN A 52 -4.36 0.40 18.48
C GLN A 52 -5.59 1.16 18.97
N PHE A 53 -6.69 1.03 18.24
CA PHE A 53 -7.95 1.71 18.62
C PHE A 53 -8.79 0.84 19.55
N GLU A 54 -9.59 1.50 20.35
CA GLU A 54 -10.60 0.86 21.19
C GLU A 54 -11.97 1.07 20.55
N PRO A 55 -12.82 0.04 20.45
CA PRO A 55 -12.61 -1.33 20.97
C PRO A 55 -11.76 -2.20 20.05
N GLN A 56 -11.47 -1.79 18.82
CA GLN A 56 -10.67 -2.58 17.89
C GLN A 56 -10.19 -1.73 16.72
N GLY A 57 -9.23 -2.27 16.00
CA GLY A 57 -8.69 -1.63 14.80
C GLY A 57 -7.28 -1.09 15.02
N VAL A 58 -6.51 -1.05 13.93
CA VAL A 58 -5.12 -0.62 13.95
C VAL A 58 -4.87 0.33 12.79
N THR A 59 -4.11 1.37 13.05
CA THR A 59 -3.49 2.18 11.99
C THR A 59 -1.99 2.10 12.16
N ALA A 60 -1.28 1.81 11.08
CA ALA A 60 0.18 1.83 11.05
C ALA A 60 0.63 2.57 9.81
N VAL A 61 1.61 3.47 10.00
CA VAL A 61 2.17 4.26 8.91
C VAL A 61 3.67 4.13 8.96
N GLY A 62 4.26 3.75 7.84
CA GLY A 62 5.70 3.72 7.67
C GLY A 62 6.14 4.92 6.85
N LEU A 63 7.00 5.76 7.44
CA LEU A 63 7.66 6.82 6.70
C LEU A 63 8.84 6.20 5.96
N LEU A 64 8.88 6.38 4.67
CA LEU A 64 9.91 5.82 3.80
C LEU A 64 10.77 6.95 3.23
N VAL A 65 12.02 6.64 2.90
CA VAL A 65 12.83 7.56 2.10
C VAL A 65 12.08 7.91 0.81
N GLU A 66 11.39 6.93 0.23
CA GLU A 66 10.64 7.08 -1.03
C GLU A 66 9.28 7.74 -0.85
N SER A 67 8.68 7.74 0.30
CA SER A 67 7.51 8.46 0.77
C SER A 67 6.78 7.77 1.93
N HIS A 68 5.77 6.90 1.68
CA HIS A 68 5.08 6.24 2.80
C HIS A 68 4.36 4.95 2.39
N LEU A 69 4.09 4.12 3.41
CA LEU A 69 3.24 2.94 3.33
C LEU A 69 2.31 2.99 4.53
N SER A 70 1.01 2.85 4.33
CA SER A 70 0.05 2.85 5.44
C SER A 70 -0.88 1.65 5.39
N ILE A 71 -1.32 1.20 6.57
CA ILE A 71 -2.31 0.14 6.74
C ILE A 71 -3.30 0.60 7.79
N HIS A 72 -4.58 0.61 7.43
CA HIS A 72 -5.68 0.91 8.35
C HIS A 72 -6.63 -0.28 8.36
N THR A 73 -7.04 -0.73 9.55
CA THR A 73 -7.89 -1.93 9.64
C THR A 73 -9.21 -1.67 10.33
N TRP A 74 -10.23 -2.37 9.87
CA TRP A 74 -11.56 -2.42 10.46
C TRP A 74 -11.92 -3.89 10.66
N PRO A 75 -11.47 -4.50 11.80
CA PRO A 75 -11.69 -5.94 12.04
C PRO A 75 -13.17 -6.34 11.98
N GLU A 76 -14.07 -5.46 12.45
CA GLU A 76 -15.51 -5.70 12.44
C GLU A 76 -16.11 -5.88 11.04
N HIS A 77 -15.41 -5.38 10.02
CA HIS A 77 -15.82 -5.48 8.63
C HIS A 77 -14.92 -6.39 7.79
N GLY A 78 -13.90 -6.99 8.41
CA GLY A 78 -12.92 -7.77 7.66
C GLY A 78 -12.18 -6.96 6.60
N TYR A 79 -12.05 -5.66 6.82
CA TYR A 79 -11.59 -4.70 5.83
C TYR A 79 -10.29 -4.04 6.24
N ALA A 80 -9.39 -3.90 5.29
CA ALA A 80 -8.16 -3.12 5.47
C ALA A 80 -7.95 -2.21 4.28
N ALA A 81 -7.61 -0.96 4.57
CA ALA A 81 -7.23 0.03 3.57
C ALA A 81 -5.71 0.19 3.61
N VAL A 82 -5.06 -0.03 2.49
CA VAL A 82 -3.61 0.03 2.37
C VAL A 82 -3.25 1.01 1.26
N ASP A 83 -2.21 1.79 1.47
CA ASP A 83 -1.64 2.54 0.37
C ASP A 83 -0.14 2.60 0.44
N ILE A 84 0.49 2.65 -0.75
CA ILE A 84 1.93 2.83 -0.90
C ILE A 84 2.12 3.99 -1.85
N PHE A 85 2.78 5.03 -1.38
CA PHE A 85 3.15 6.18 -2.22
C PHE A 85 4.67 6.26 -2.28
N THR A 86 5.21 6.25 -3.51
CA THR A 86 6.65 6.35 -3.71
C THR A 86 6.96 7.39 -4.78
N CYS A 87 8.10 8.05 -4.63
CA CYS A 87 8.61 8.96 -5.63
C CYS A 87 9.71 8.27 -6.44
N GLY A 88 9.92 8.76 -7.66
CA GLY A 88 10.97 8.24 -8.53
C GLY A 88 10.50 7.07 -9.39
N SER A 89 11.41 6.12 -9.64
CA SER A 89 11.09 4.98 -10.50
C SER A 89 10.10 4.04 -9.85
N ASP A 90 9.24 3.45 -10.67
CA ASP A 90 8.28 2.46 -10.20
C ASP A 90 9.02 1.19 -9.82
N GLN A 91 9.03 0.87 -8.55
CA GLN A 91 9.56 -0.38 -8.05
C GLN A 91 8.50 -1.45 -8.16
N ASN A 92 8.82 -2.69 -7.80
CA ASN A 92 7.88 -3.80 -7.94
C ASN A 92 6.78 -3.74 -6.86
N LEU A 93 5.97 -2.68 -6.91
CA LEU A 93 4.96 -2.42 -5.90
C LEU A 93 3.73 -3.31 -6.03
N GLN A 94 3.48 -3.85 -7.22
CA GLN A 94 2.41 -4.83 -7.39
C GLN A 94 2.68 -6.07 -6.52
N ALA A 95 3.92 -6.54 -6.51
CA ALA A 95 4.31 -7.67 -5.66
C ALA A 95 4.18 -7.33 -4.17
N ALA A 96 4.50 -6.09 -3.79
CA ALA A 96 4.31 -5.62 -2.42
C ALA A 96 2.84 -5.66 -2.02
N CYS A 97 1.95 -5.18 -2.89
CA CYS A 97 0.51 -5.23 -2.65
C CYS A 97 0.02 -6.67 -2.51
N GLN A 98 0.52 -7.57 -3.37
CA GLN A 98 0.18 -8.99 -3.32
C GLN A 98 0.63 -9.62 -1.99
N PHE A 99 1.83 -9.29 -1.54
CA PHE A 99 2.37 -9.80 -0.28
C PHE A 99 1.50 -9.37 0.90
N ILE A 100 1.09 -8.09 0.95
CA ILE A 100 0.25 -7.59 2.03
C ILE A 100 -1.12 -8.29 1.99
N ALA A 101 -1.72 -8.41 0.80
CA ALA A 101 -3.02 -9.07 0.65
C ALA A 101 -2.98 -10.51 1.14
N ASN A 102 -1.93 -11.24 0.79
CA ASN A 102 -1.75 -12.63 1.23
C ASN A 102 -1.47 -12.70 2.74
N SER A 103 -0.68 -11.78 3.26
CA SER A 103 -0.33 -11.74 4.69
C SER A 103 -1.54 -11.52 5.58
N LEU A 104 -2.50 -10.74 5.09
CA LEU A 104 -3.74 -10.46 5.83
C LEU A 104 -4.87 -11.40 5.44
N GLN A 105 -4.58 -12.39 4.60
CA GLN A 105 -5.52 -13.44 4.17
C GLN A 105 -6.80 -12.88 3.58
N ALA A 106 -6.67 -11.82 2.79
CA ALA A 106 -7.80 -11.24 2.08
C ALA A 106 -8.36 -12.22 1.05
N ASN A 107 -9.68 -12.28 0.90
CA ASN A 107 -10.29 -13.10 -0.14
C ASN A 107 -10.71 -12.28 -1.36
N GLU A 108 -10.74 -10.94 -1.24
CA GLU A 108 -10.99 -10.03 -2.35
C GLU A 108 -10.13 -8.79 -2.21
N SER A 109 -9.73 -8.21 -3.32
CA SER A 109 -8.99 -6.96 -3.32
C SER A 109 -9.39 -6.08 -4.48
N THR A 110 -9.29 -4.77 -4.27
CA THR A 110 -9.36 -3.77 -5.33
C THR A 110 -8.06 -2.98 -5.27
N VAL A 111 -7.38 -2.87 -6.40
CA VAL A 111 -6.09 -2.17 -6.47
C VAL A 111 -6.13 -1.14 -7.58
N LEU A 112 -5.80 0.08 -7.24
CA LEU A 112 -5.64 1.16 -8.21
C LEU A 112 -4.19 1.65 -8.16
N GLN A 113 -3.61 1.83 -9.33
CA GLN A 113 -2.31 2.48 -9.45
C GLN A 113 -2.53 3.86 -10.05
N LEU A 114 -2.05 4.89 -9.33
CA LEU A 114 -2.15 6.26 -9.79
C LEU A 114 -0.77 6.81 -10.08
N GLN A 115 -0.66 7.48 -11.22
CA GLN A 115 0.52 8.27 -11.54
C GLN A 115 0.22 9.71 -11.16
N ARG A 116 1.06 10.28 -10.30
CA ARG A 116 0.87 11.62 -9.76
C ARG A 116 2.03 12.51 -10.16
N GLY A 117 1.70 13.75 -10.54
CA GLY A 117 2.72 14.69 -10.93
C GLY A 117 3.43 14.27 -12.21
N VAL A 118 2.68 13.90 -13.24
CA VAL A 118 3.26 13.56 -14.53
C VAL A 118 3.70 14.84 -15.20
N LEU A 119 5.01 15.03 -15.33
CA LEU A 119 5.58 16.24 -15.91
C LEU A 119 5.65 16.13 -17.43
N THR A 120 5.17 17.16 -18.09
CA THR A 120 5.29 17.31 -19.53
C THR A 120 5.90 18.68 -19.83
N THR A 121 6.10 19.01 -21.11
CA THR A 121 6.60 20.33 -21.49
C THR A 121 5.68 21.46 -21.02
N ASP A 122 4.40 21.15 -20.78
CA ASP A 122 3.39 22.14 -20.35
C ASP A 122 3.16 22.13 -18.84
N GLY A 123 3.95 21.37 -18.07
CA GLY A 123 3.83 21.29 -16.62
C GLY A 123 3.16 20.02 -16.15
N PRO A 124 2.80 19.95 -14.85
CA PRO A 124 2.18 18.76 -14.28
C PRO A 124 0.77 18.51 -14.85
N ARG A 125 0.48 17.25 -15.12
CA ARG A 125 -0.81 16.79 -15.61
C ARG A 125 -1.67 16.24 -14.48
N LYS A 126 -2.94 16.06 -14.79
CA LYS A 126 -3.90 15.49 -13.85
C LYS A 126 -3.54 14.03 -13.54
N ILE A 127 -4.02 13.55 -12.40
CA ILE A 127 -3.82 12.16 -11.97
C ILE A 127 -4.42 11.21 -12.99
N THR A 128 -3.66 10.17 -13.35
CA THR A 128 -4.16 9.03 -14.12
C THR A 128 -4.22 7.81 -13.23
N ALA A 129 -5.30 7.03 -13.34
CA ALA A 129 -5.48 5.84 -12.53
C ALA A 129 -5.67 4.61 -13.42
N ASN A 130 -5.03 3.51 -13.02
CA ASN A 130 -5.20 2.21 -13.68
C ASN A 130 -5.64 1.20 -12.63
N GLN A 131 -6.64 0.39 -12.97
CA GLN A 131 -7.03 -0.72 -12.11
C GLN A 131 -6.08 -1.89 -12.33
N ILE A 132 -5.59 -2.46 -11.24
CA ILE A 132 -4.66 -3.60 -11.28
C ILE A 132 -5.36 -4.81 -10.68
N THR A 133 -5.21 -5.96 -11.33
CA THR A 133 -5.72 -7.22 -10.81
C THR A 133 -4.57 -7.97 -10.16
N LEU A 134 -4.72 -8.32 -8.90
CA LEU A 134 -3.75 -9.16 -8.21
C LEU A 134 -3.97 -10.63 -8.57
N ASP A 135 -2.95 -11.46 -8.30
CA ASP A 135 -3.07 -12.90 -8.43
C ASP A 135 -4.12 -13.43 -7.46
N GLU A 136 -4.57 -14.68 -7.69
CA GLU A 136 -5.58 -15.31 -6.84
C GLU A 136 -5.17 -15.20 -5.37
N LEU A 137 -6.12 -14.68 -4.55
CA LEU A 137 -5.86 -14.42 -3.14
C LEU A 137 -6.13 -15.66 -2.30
N SER A 138 -5.45 -15.73 -1.15
CA SER A 138 -5.68 -16.78 -0.16
C SER A 138 -7.08 -16.66 0.41
N SER A 139 -7.79 -17.75 0.50
CA SER A 139 -9.12 -17.78 1.09
C SER A 139 -9.08 -18.44 2.47
#